data_b927b7d1a4cb4a76dde53842d77c7706
#
_entry.id   b927b7d1a4cb4a76dde53842d77c7706
#
_cell.length_a   1.000
_cell.length_b   1.000
_cell.length_c   1.000
_cell.angle_alpha   90.00
_cell.angle_beta   90.00
_cell.angle_gamma   90.00
#
_symmetry.space_group_name_H-M   'P 1'
#
loop_
_entity.id
_entity.type
_entity.pdbx_description
1 polymer ?
#
loop_
_entity_poly.entity_id
_entity_poly.type
_entity_poly.pdbx_seq_one_letter_code
_entity_poly.pdbx_strand_id
1 'polypeptide(L)'
;MANWQHPFPKDTITSKFGTMVRRTSPHRGTDYAPGPKELIPAVTDGECVDVTWSNCLGWVMIQKAGKHYIGYCHLSCAKHGIDCKGPVDHPDGSTCMVRLKPGDQLKMGDPAGRVGNTGRCSRGAHLHLTLGTSKNSPFRGVVYDIAKFIDRQTNGIQRQKETRKEKAKKVVSCPTCKRPL
;
A
#
# COMPACT_ATOMS: atom_id res chain seq x y z
N MET A 1 -8.73 10.97 11.53
CA MET A 1 -8.07 10.85 10.24
C MET A 1 -7.52 9.43 10.13
N ALA A 2 -7.59 8.79 8.97
CA ALA A 2 -7.01 7.47 8.78
C ALA A 2 -5.49 7.54 8.90
N ASN A 3 -4.90 6.58 9.60
CA ASN A 3 -3.45 6.43 9.68
C ASN A 3 -2.95 5.77 8.38
N TRP A 4 -1.77 6.17 7.93
CA TRP A 4 -1.11 5.63 6.75
C TRP A 4 0.33 5.29 7.06
N GLN A 5 0.84 4.20 6.49
CA GLN A 5 2.24 3.79 6.61
C GLN A 5 2.79 3.29 5.28
N HIS A 6 4.10 3.39 5.09
CA HIS A 6 4.77 2.67 4.01
C HIS A 6 4.68 1.16 4.28
N PRO A 7 4.48 0.33 3.23
CA PRO A 7 4.42 -1.13 3.42
C PRO A 7 5.79 -1.69 3.83
N PHE A 8 6.87 -1.02 3.43
CA PHE A 8 8.26 -1.40 3.71
C PHE A 8 9.11 -0.16 3.95
N PRO A 9 10.32 -0.29 4.51
CA PRO A 9 11.28 0.80 4.62
C PRO A 9 11.53 1.50 3.28
N LYS A 10 11.74 2.81 3.29
CA LYS A 10 11.86 3.63 2.07
C LYS A 10 13.09 3.32 1.23
N ASP A 11 14.13 2.77 1.82
CA ASP A 11 15.34 2.30 1.12
C ASP A 11 15.08 1.09 0.23
N THR A 12 13.96 0.39 0.41
CA THR A 12 13.50 -0.68 -0.50
C THR A 12 12.83 -0.16 -1.77
N ILE A 13 12.63 1.16 -1.91
CA ILE A 13 12.02 1.76 -3.12
C ILE A 13 13.02 1.70 -4.28
N THR A 14 12.71 0.87 -5.26
CA THR A 14 13.53 0.68 -6.46
C THR A 14 13.06 1.50 -7.66
N SER A 15 11.79 1.91 -7.69
CA SER A 15 11.24 2.74 -8.77
C SER A 15 10.14 3.66 -8.24
N LYS A 16 10.34 4.97 -8.39
CA LYS A 16 9.41 5.99 -7.92
C LYS A 16 8.29 6.25 -8.93
N PHE A 17 7.14 6.73 -8.44
CA PHE A 17 6.06 7.23 -9.28
C PHE A 17 6.56 8.28 -10.28
N GLY A 18 6.10 8.21 -11.53
CA GLY A 18 6.42 9.15 -12.60
C GLY A 18 7.78 8.94 -13.25
N THR A 19 8.63 8.00 -12.78
CA THR A 19 9.91 7.74 -13.44
C THR A 19 9.74 7.19 -14.84
N MET A 20 10.63 7.61 -15.76
CA MET A 20 10.70 7.18 -17.16
C MET A 20 11.83 6.17 -17.42
N VAL A 21 12.64 5.83 -16.41
CA VAL A 21 13.79 4.94 -16.57
C VAL A 21 13.34 3.58 -17.13
N ARG A 22 13.87 3.21 -18.32
CA ARG A 22 13.53 1.97 -19.05
C ARG A 22 12.04 1.78 -19.32
N ARG A 23 11.28 2.88 -19.49
CA ARG A 23 9.83 2.87 -19.71
C ARG A 23 9.47 3.76 -20.89
N THR A 24 8.39 3.41 -21.60
CA THR A 24 7.79 4.22 -22.69
C THR A 24 6.70 5.18 -22.16
N SER A 25 6.30 5.00 -20.90
CA SER A 25 5.31 5.84 -20.23
C SER A 25 5.68 6.02 -18.77
N PRO A 26 5.24 7.12 -18.12
CA PRO A 26 5.52 7.36 -16.70
C PRO A 26 5.07 6.20 -15.81
N HIS A 27 5.89 5.87 -14.81
CA HIS A 27 5.57 4.83 -13.83
C HIS A 27 4.32 5.20 -13.03
N ARG A 28 3.34 4.31 -13.02
CA ARG A 28 2.00 4.56 -12.46
C ARG A 28 1.85 4.19 -10.99
N GLY A 29 2.94 3.88 -10.29
CA GLY A 29 2.96 3.51 -8.88
C GLY A 29 4.35 3.69 -8.28
N THR A 30 4.56 3.12 -7.12
CA THR A 30 5.86 3.03 -6.45
C THR A 30 6.21 1.56 -6.29
N ASP A 31 7.43 1.18 -6.70
CA ASP A 31 7.92 -0.19 -6.58
C ASP A 31 8.79 -0.32 -5.33
N TYR A 32 8.47 -1.32 -4.49
CA TYR A 32 9.21 -1.73 -3.30
C TYR A 32 9.76 -3.14 -3.49
N ALA A 33 11.05 -3.36 -3.25
CA ALA A 33 11.71 -4.66 -3.36
C ALA A 33 12.39 -5.08 -2.05
N PRO A 34 11.63 -5.44 -1.02
CA PRO A 34 12.20 -5.89 0.26
C PRO A 34 12.74 -7.31 0.19
N GLY A 35 12.29 -8.10 -0.78
CA GLY A 35 12.62 -9.51 -0.97
C GLY A 35 11.43 -10.31 -1.47
N PRO A 36 11.66 -11.48 -2.09
CA PRO A 36 10.58 -12.34 -2.56
C PRO A 36 9.83 -12.97 -1.38
N LYS A 37 8.50 -13.11 -1.52
CA LYS A 37 7.58 -13.69 -0.52
C LYS A 37 7.44 -12.92 0.80
N GLU A 38 8.10 -11.75 0.94
CA GLU A 38 7.88 -10.89 2.10
C GLU A 38 6.40 -10.54 2.26
N LEU A 39 5.91 -10.56 3.51
CA LEU A 39 4.53 -10.24 3.83
C LEU A 39 4.31 -8.74 3.63
N ILE A 40 3.32 -8.39 2.83
CA ILE A 40 2.97 -7.01 2.54
C ILE A 40 1.94 -6.54 3.57
N PRO A 41 2.25 -5.58 4.45
CA PRO A 41 1.26 -5.02 5.36
C PRO A 41 0.33 -4.06 4.61
N ALA A 42 -0.95 -4.03 5.00
CA ALA A 42 -1.89 -3.02 4.57
C ALA A 42 -1.39 -1.62 4.97
N VAL A 43 -1.39 -0.69 4.01
CA VAL A 43 -0.83 0.66 4.22
C VAL A 43 -1.74 1.56 5.06
N THR A 44 -2.98 1.18 5.26
CA THR A 44 -4.01 1.89 6.05
C THR A 44 -5.18 0.97 6.37
N ASP A 45 -6.10 1.41 7.23
CA ASP A 45 -7.38 0.72 7.44
C ASP A 45 -8.24 0.79 6.16
N GLY A 46 -9.02 -0.25 5.88
CA GLY A 46 -9.92 -0.28 4.74
C GLY A 46 -10.51 -1.67 4.48
N GLU A 47 -11.11 -1.82 3.32
CA GLU A 47 -11.79 -3.04 2.88
C GLU A 47 -11.12 -3.59 1.61
N CYS A 48 -10.89 -4.90 1.56
CA CYS A 48 -10.58 -5.57 0.30
C CYS A 48 -11.82 -5.54 -0.60
N VAL A 49 -11.74 -4.86 -1.74
CA VAL A 49 -12.89 -4.75 -2.67
C VAL A 49 -12.71 -5.58 -3.93
N ASP A 50 -11.50 -6.10 -4.17
CA ASP A 50 -11.23 -7.01 -5.29
C ASP A 50 -9.92 -7.77 -5.11
N VAL A 51 -9.89 -9.01 -5.59
CA VAL A 51 -8.67 -9.79 -5.82
C VAL A 51 -8.79 -10.40 -7.20
N THR A 52 -7.94 -9.97 -8.13
CA THR A 52 -8.11 -10.27 -9.55
C THR A 52 -6.78 -10.46 -10.27
N TRP A 53 -6.83 -11.09 -11.44
CA TRP A 53 -5.68 -11.27 -12.32
C TRP A 53 -5.65 -10.20 -13.41
N SER A 54 -4.46 -9.67 -13.67
CA SER A 54 -4.15 -8.82 -14.82
C SER A 54 -2.95 -9.38 -15.57
N ASN A 55 -3.03 -9.49 -16.90
CA ASN A 55 -1.90 -9.98 -17.71
C ASN A 55 -0.61 -9.16 -17.50
N CYS A 56 -0.72 -7.85 -17.25
CA CYS A 56 0.43 -6.98 -16.98
C CYS A 56 0.83 -7.00 -15.50
N LEU A 57 -0.14 -6.78 -14.60
CA LEU A 57 0.11 -6.57 -13.17
C LEU A 57 0.11 -7.86 -12.34
N GLY A 58 -0.20 -9.02 -12.94
CA GLY A 58 -0.31 -10.29 -12.24
C GLY A 58 -1.49 -10.32 -11.28
N TRP A 59 -1.32 -10.95 -10.13
CA TRP A 59 -2.30 -10.92 -9.05
C TRP A 59 -2.32 -9.54 -8.40
N VAL A 60 -3.50 -9.00 -8.32
CA VAL A 60 -3.77 -7.65 -7.78
C VAL A 60 -4.83 -7.77 -6.70
N MET A 61 -4.52 -7.29 -5.50
CA MET A 61 -5.51 -7.00 -4.45
C MET A 61 -5.79 -5.50 -4.45
N ILE A 62 -7.06 -5.14 -4.36
CA ILE A 62 -7.51 -3.74 -4.31
C ILE A 62 -8.16 -3.47 -2.96
N GLN A 63 -7.58 -2.55 -2.22
CA GLN A 63 -8.10 -2.04 -0.96
C GLN A 63 -8.80 -0.70 -1.17
N LYS A 64 -9.98 -0.53 -0.58
CA LYS A 64 -10.69 0.77 -0.52
C LYS A 64 -10.51 1.37 0.86
N ALA A 65 -10.06 2.62 0.93
CA ALA A 65 -9.88 3.39 2.15
C ALA A 65 -10.53 4.78 1.98
N GLY A 66 -11.77 4.92 2.44
CA GLY A 66 -12.58 6.10 2.18
C GLY A 66 -12.80 6.33 0.67
N LYS A 67 -12.33 7.46 0.15
CA LYS A 67 -12.38 7.79 -1.29
C LYS A 67 -11.22 7.22 -2.11
N HIS A 68 -10.25 6.58 -1.48
CA HIS A 68 -9.05 6.08 -2.13
C HIS A 68 -9.13 4.58 -2.41
N TYR A 69 -8.50 4.17 -3.51
CA TYR A 69 -8.31 2.78 -3.91
C TYR A 69 -6.80 2.53 -4.05
N ILE A 70 -6.32 1.51 -3.35
CA ILE A 70 -4.92 1.12 -3.31
C ILE A 70 -4.79 -0.22 -4.02
N GLY A 71 -3.96 -0.30 -5.04
CA GLY A 71 -3.67 -1.55 -5.74
C GLY A 71 -2.32 -2.10 -5.30
N TYR A 72 -2.33 -3.33 -4.81
CA TYR A 72 -1.16 -4.14 -4.48
C TYR A 72 -0.95 -5.12 -5.61
N CYS A 73 0.07 -4.92 -6.44
CA CYS A 73 0.25 -5.65 -7.68
C CYS A 73 1.48 -6.56 -7.64
N HIS A 74 1.56 -7.48 -8.61
CA HIS A 74 2.61 -8.50 -8.74
C HIS A 74 2.67 -9.48 -7.56
N LEU A 75 1.54 -9.70 -6.87
CA LEU A 75 1.47 -10.54 -5.69
C LEU A 75 1.88 -11.97 -6.02
N SER A 76 2.48 -12.67 -5.05
CA SER A 76 2.83 -14.08 -5.19
C SER A 76 1.58 -14.96 -5.26
N CYS A 77 1.73 -16.09 -5.93
CA CYS A 77 0.72 -17.12 -6.09
C CYS A 77 0.94 -18.23 -5.07
N ALA A 78 -0.12 -18.69 -4.41
CA ALA A 78 -0.02 -19.71 -3.35
C ALA A 78 0.60 -21.02 -3.86
N LYS A 79 0.22 -21.48 -5.06
CA LYS A 79 0.60 -22.77 -5.60
C LYS A 79 1.96 -22.75 -6.31
N HIS A 80 2.26 -21.68 -7.05
CA HIS A 80 3.43 -21.61 -7.95
C HIS A 80 4.49 -20.59 -7.47
N GLY A 81 4.36 -20.06 -6.25
CA GLY A 81 5.32 -19.11 -5.70
C GLY A 81 5.28 -17.75 -6.39
N ILE A 82 6.45 -17.15 -6.63
CA ILE A 82 6.57 -15.78 -7.12
C ILE A 82 6.38 -15.61 -8.62
N ASP A 83 6.55 -16.68 -9.42
CA ASP A 83 6.66 -16.63 -10.89
C ASP A 83 5.41 -17.13 -11.61
N CYS A 84 4.24 -17.09 -10.99
CA CYS A 84 2.98 -17.47 -11.62
C CYS A 84 2.71 -16.59 -12.86
N LYS A 85 2.60 -17.19 -14.02
CA LYS A 85 2.50 -16.49 -15.32
C LYS A 85 1.07 -16.33 -15.83
N GLY A 86 0.09 -16.93 -15.16
CA GLY A 86 -1.31 -16.85 -15.55
C GLY A 86 -2.25 -17.01 -14.38
N PRO A 87 -3.56 -16.83 -14.60
CA PRO A 87 -4.56 -17.16 -13.60
C PRO A 87 -4.48 -18.67 -13.37
N VAL A 88 -4.23 -19.06 -12.14
CA VAL A 88 -4.21 -20.47 -11.74
C VAL A 88 -5.41 -20.68 -10.87
N ASP A 89 -6.30 -21.56 -11.29
CA ASP A 89 -7.42 -22.01 -10.49
C ASP A 89 -6.87 -22.77 -9.28
N HIS A 90 -7.09 -22.21 -8.10
CA HIS A 90 -6.78 -22.88 -6.86
C HIS A 90 -7.96 -23.73 -6.44
N PRO A 91 -7.79 -25.03 -6.12
CA PRO A 91 -8.87 -25.90 -5.71
C PRO A 91 -9.65 -25.39 -4.49
N ASP A 92 -9.01 -24.55 -3.68
CA ASP A 92 -9.59 -23.93 -2.49
C ASP A 92 -10.11 -22.49 -2.73
N GLY A 93 -10.14 -22.02 -4.00
CA GLY A 93 -10.58 -20.67 -4.36
C GLY A 93 -9.62 -19.57 -3.92
N SER A 94 -8.44 -19.89 -3.37
CA SER A 94 -7.44 -18.89 -2.99
C SER A 94 -6.66 -18.40 -4.21
N THR A 95 -6.60 -17.09 -4.40
CA THR A 95 -5.97 -16.46 -5.56
C THR A 95 -4.57 -15.93 -5.28
N CYS A 96 -4.22 -15.78 -4.00
CA CYS A 96 -2.90 -15.34 -3.56
C CYS A 96 -2.54 -15.95 -2.20
N MET A 97 -1.29 -15.78 -1.75
CA MET A 97 -0.80 -16.34 -0.47
C MET A 97 -1.57 -15.84 0.75
N VAL A 98 -2.27 -14.72 0.64
CA VAL A 98 -3.20 -14.21 1.65
C VAL A 98 -4.63 -14.48 1.15
N ARG A 99 -5.41 -15.18 1.95
CA ARG A 99 -6.80 -15.55 1.63
C ARG A 99 -7.77 -14.39 1.82
N LEU A 100 -7.51 -13.27 1.17
CA LEU A 100 -8.41 -12.14 1.15
C LEU A 100 -9.46 -12.31 0.06
N LYS A 101 -10.68 -11.90 0.39
CA LYS A 101 -11.82 -11.85 -0.53
C LYS A 101 -12.50 -10.49 -0.43
N PRO A 102 -13.25 -10.07 -1.46
CA PRO A 102 -14.07 -8.86 -1.37
C PRO A 102 -14.98 -8.87 -0.15
N GLY A 103 -14.99 -7.76 0.60
CA GLY A 103 -15.70 -7.59 1.87
C GLY A 103 -14.82 -7.72 3.12
N ASP A 104 -13.64 -8.35 3.03
CA ASP A 104 -12.74 -8.48 4.18
C ASP A 104 -12.24 -7.12 4.64
N GLN A 105 -12.31 -6.87 5.96
CA GLN A 105 -11.81 -5.65 6.56
C GLN A 105 -10.34 -5.80 6.93
N LEU A 106 -9.56 -4.79 6.61
CA LEU A 106 -8.13 -4.72 6.88
C LEU A 106 -7.84 -3.57 7.84
N LYS A 107 -7.04 -3.83 8.85
CA LYS A 107 -6.38 -2.81 9.64
C LYS A 107 -5.02 -2.49 9.07
N MET A 108 -4.52 -1.28 9.30
CA MET A 108 -3.16 -0.92 8.95
C MET A 108 -2.18 -1.92 9.58
N GLY A 109 -1.33 -2.53 8.76
CA GLY A 109 -0.40 -3.58 9.19
C GLY A 109 -0.89 -5.01 8.97
N ASP A 110 -2.19 -5.24 8.75
CA ASP A 110 -2.70 -6.57 8.43
C ASP A 110 -2.13 -7.11 7.11
N PRO A 111 -2.03 -8.43 6.96
CA PRO A 111 -1.53 -9.03 5.73
C PRO A 111 -2.39 -8.70 4.50
N ALA A 112 -1.84 -7.93 3.56
CA ALA A 112 -2.47 -7.57 2.30
C ALA A 112 -2.06 -8.47 1.13
N GLY A 113 -1.00 -9.27 1.30
CA GLY A 113 -0.46 -10.16 0.28
C GLY A 113 0.98 -10.53 0.58
N ARG A 114 1.65 -11.14 -0.40
CA ARG A 114 3.09 -11.39 -0.36
C ARG A 114 3.75 -10.91 -1.65
N VAL A 115 4.97 -10.41 -1.52
CA VAL A 115 5.78 -9.95 -2.65
C VAL A 115 6.02 -11.10 -3.63
N GLY A 116 5.63 -10.88 -4.88
CA GLY A 116 5.78 -11.84 -5.96
C GLY A 116 6.44 -11.22 -7.18
N ASN A 117 6.35 -11.95 -8.29
CA ASN A 117 6.86 -11.55 -9.60
C ASN A 117 5.83 -11.91 -10.69
N THR A 118 4.54 -11.84 -10.36
CA THR A 118 3.46 -12.27 -11.25
C THR A 118 3.13 -11.18 -12.28
N GLY A 119 2.59 -11.62 -13.43
CA GLY A 119 2.27 -10.74 -14.55
C GLY A 119 3.47 -10.41 -15.46
N ARG A 120 3.17 -10.22 -16.74
CA ARG A 120 4.22 -10.05 -17.79
C ARG A 120 5.00 -8.73 -17.68
N CYS A 121 4.50 -7.75 -16.93
CA CYS A 121 5.16 -6.44 -16.76
C CYS A 121 6.13 -6.43 -15.59
N SER A 122 6.17 -7.48 -14.76
CA SER A 122 7.16 -7.65 -13.69
C SER A 122 8.44 -8.28 -14.23
N ARG A 123 9.60 -7.77 -13.78
CA ARG A 123 10.94 -8.25 -14.18
C ARG A 123 11.79 -8.70 -12.99
N GLY A 124 11.18 -8.93 -11.85
CA GLY A 124 11.82 -9.35 -10.60
C GLY A 124 10.86 -9.21 -9.44
N ALA A 125 11.12 -9.87 -8.33
CA ALA A 125 10.24 -9.84 -7.16
C ALA A 125 10.15 -8.43 -6.57
N HIS A 126 8.96 -7.81 -6.61
CA HIS A 126 8.66 -6.50 -6.04
C HIS A 126 7.16 -6.32 -5.82
N LEU A 127 6.81 -5.39 -4.95
CA LEU A 127 5.47 -4.84 -4.83
C LEU A 127 5.38 -3.58 -5.69
N HIS A 128 4.49 -3.57 -6.68
CA HIS A 128 4.06 -2.34 -7.35
C HIS A 128 2.80 -1.83 -6.64
N LEU A 129 2.90 -0.68 -5.97
CA LEU A 129 1.84 -0.08 -5.16
C LEU A 129 1.26 1.15 -5.87
N THR A 130 -0.06 1.19 -6.04
CA THR A 130 -0.76 2.30 -6.72
C THR A 130 -1.77 2.97 -5.80
N LEU A 131 -2.08 4.24 -6.05
CA LEU A 131 -3.14 4.99 -5.38
C LEU A 131 -4.02 5.69 -6.42
N GLY A 132 -5.32 5.55 -6.30
CA GLY A 132 -6.27 6.26 -7.16
C GLY A 132 -7.60 6.51 -6.46
N THR A 133 -8.59 7.00 -7.23
CA THR A 133 -9.95 7.31 -6.73
C THR A 133 -11.01 6.39 -7.32
N SER A 134 -10.59 5.35 -8.04
CA SER A 134 -11.46 4.35 -8.65
C SER A 134 -10.87 2.97 -8.47
N LYS A 135 -11.72 1.95 -8.33
CA LYS A 135 -11.34 0.54 -8.33
C LYS A 135 -10.50 0.16 -9.57
N ASN A 136 -10.73 0.82 -10.70
CA ASN A 136 -9.99 0.57 -11.94
C ASN A 136 -8.66 1.33 -12.04
N SER A 137 -8.31 2.19 -11.07
CA SER A 137 -7.09 3.01 -11.14
C SER A 137 -5.79 2.22 -11.28
N PRO A 138 -5.59 1.03 -10.68
CA PRO A 138 -4.40 0.22 -10.90
C PRO A 138 -4.20 -0.15 -12.37
N PHE A 139 -5.27 -0.46 -13.09
CA PHE A 139 -5.25 -0.94 -14.48
C PHE A 139 -5.25 0.21 -15.48
N ARG A 140 -6.17 1.16 -15.30
CA ARG A 140 -6.37 2.33 -16.15
C ARG A 140 -7.04 3.44 -15.34
N GLY A 141 -6.86 4.68 -15.76
CA GLY A 141 -7.42 5.84 -15.06
C GLY A 141 -6.35 6.64 -14.31
N VAL A 142 -6.79 7.56 -13.47
CA VAL A 142 -5.89 8.47 -12.76
C VAL A 142 -5.28 7.79 -11.55
N VAL A 143 -3.96 7.95 -11.41
CA VAL A 143 -3.20 7.50 -10.23
C VAL A 143 -2.36 8.64 -9.68
N TYR A 144 -2.02 8.55 -8.40
CA TYR A 144 -1.26 9.55 -7.64
C TYR A 144 -0.01 8.93 -7.03
N ASP A 145 0.97 9.76 -6.69
CA ASP A 145 2.19 9.35 -5.99
C ASP A 145 1.84 8.88 -4.57
N ILE A 146 1.72 7.56 -4.39
CA ILE A 146 1.33 6.97 -3.11
C ILE A 146 2.39 7.19 -2.04
N ALA A 147 3.68 7.17 -2.37
CA ALA A 147 4.74 7.36 -1.40
C ALA A 147 4.69 8.79 -0.83
N LYS A 148 4.58 9.81 -1.68
CA LYS A 148 4.39 11.19 -1.24
C LYS A 148 3.07 11.40 -0.49
N PHE A 149 2.02 10.70 -0.89
CA PHE A 149 0.74 10.76 -0.18
C PHE A 149 0.89 10.25 1.25
N ILE A 150 1.48 9.07 1.45
CA ILE A 150 1.74 8.49 2.78
C ILE A 150 2.59 9.44 3.62
N ASP A 151 3.67 9.99 3.08
CA ASP A 151 4.54 10.95 3.77
C ASP A 151 3.76 12.17 4.30
N ARG A 152 2.87 12.73 3.48
CA ARG A 152 2.04 13.88 3.87
C ARG A 152 1.07 13.52 5.01
N GLN A 153 0.45 12.34 4.97
CA GLN A 153 -0.46 11.87 6.03
C GLN A 153 0.29 11.68 7.35
N THR A 154 1.45 11.02 7.31
CA THR A 154 2.28 10.74 8.49
C THR A 154 2.79 12.04 9.12
N ASN A 155 3.33 12.97 8.33
CA ASN A 155 3.83 14.26 8.81
C ASN A 155 2.70 15.14 9.38
N GLY A 156 1.52 15.10 8.77
CA GLY A 156 0.33 15.82 9.29
C GLY A 156 -0.06 15.34 10.67
N ILE A 157 -0.04 14.04 10.92
CA ILE A 157 -0.37 13.43 12.22
C ILE A 157 0.68 13.81 13.28
N GLN A 158 1.96 13.80 12.94
CA GLN A 158 3.03 14.18 13.86
C GLN A 158 2.89 15.65 14.30
N ARG A 159 2.71 16.57 13.36
CA ARG A 159 2.48 18.01 13.68
C ARG A 159 1.28 18.22 14.59
N GLN A 160 0.17 17.50 14.39
CA GLN A 160 -1.00 17.60 15.25
C GLN A 160 -0.73 17.07 16.66
N LYS A 161 0.03 15.99 16.81
CA LYS A 161 0.43 15.44 18.12
C LYS A 161 1.33 16.42 18.87
N GLU A 162 2.28 17.07 18.20
CA GLU A 162 3.16 18.09 18.78
C GLU A 162 2.38 19.31 19.25
N THR A 163 1.49 19.85 18.41
CA THR A 163 0.64 20.98 18.77
C THR A 163 -0.27 20.67 19.97
N ARG A 164 -0.80 19.44 20.07
CA ARG A 164 -1.60 19.01 21.23
C ARG A 164 -0.75 18.92 22.50
N LYS A 165 0.48 18.39 22.40
CA LYS A 165 1.42 18.32 23.54
C LYS A 165 1.81 19.72 24.04
N GLU A 166 2.06 20.67 23.13
CA GLU A 166 2.36 22.05 23.49
C GLU A 166 1.18 22.75 24.17
N LYS A 167 -0.04 22.59 23.64
CA LYS A 167 -1.26 23.13 24.28
C LYS A 167 -1.47 22.53 25.67
N ALA A 168 -1.29 21.21 25.84
CA ALA A 168 -1.40 20.56 27.13
C ALA A 168 -0.37 21.11 28.16
N LYS A 169 0.89 21.31 27.73
CA LYS A 169 1.92 21.92 28.59
C LYS A 169 1.56 23.35 29.03
N LYS A 170 0.95 24.17 28.15
CA LYS A 170 0.51 25.53 28.48
C LYS A 170 -0.68 25.56 29.47
N VAL A 171 -1.55 24.53 29.44
CA VAL A 171 -2.69 24.46 30.37
C VAL A 171 -2.26 24.06 31.79
N VAL A 172 -1.14 23.30 31.91
CA VAL A 172 -0.62 22.83 33.22
C VAL A 172 0.22 23.91 33.95
N SER A 173 0.55 25.04 33.33
CA SER A 173 1.26 26.13 33.93
C SER A 173 0.28 27.24 34.39
N CYS A 174 0.22 27.50 35.69
CA CYS A 174 -0.55 28.65 36.21
C CYS A 174 0.10 29.98 35.76
N PRO A 175 -0.63 30.84 35.02
CA PRO A 175 -0.05 32.10 34.53
C PRO A 175 0.37 33.09 35.62
N THR A 176 -0.22 32.98 36.81
CA THR A 176 -0.05 33.94 37.91
C THR A 176 0.93 33.47 38.99
N CYS A 177 1.04 32.16 39.24
CA CYS A 177 1.87 31.69 40.38
C CYS A 177 3.13 30.92 39.93
N LYS A 178 3.33 30.62 38.62
CA LYS A 178 4.46 29.85 38.07
C LYS A 178 4.71 28.50 38.77
N ARG A 179 3.73 27.93 39.46
CA ARG A 179 3.80 26.61 40.10
C ARG A 179 3.15 25.55 39.19
N PRO A 180 3.70 24.34 39.08
CA PRO A 180 3.00 23.23 38.49
C PRO A 180 1.77 22.87 39.32
N LEU A 181 0.66 22.58 38.64
CA LEU A 181 -0.55 22.01 39.24
C LEU A 181 -0.35 20.50 39.41
#